data_f152f5dfbbaa20c1c8a0fe04c033d8e0
#
_entry.id   f152f5dfbbaa20c1c8a0fe04c033d8e0
#
_cell.length_a   1.000
_cell.length_b   1.000
_cell.length_c   1.000
_cell.angle_alpha   90.00
_cell.angle_beta   90.00
_cell.angle_gamma   90.00
#
_symmetry.space_group_name_H-M   'P 1'
#
loop_
_entity.id
_entity.type
_entity.pdbx_description
1 polymer ?
#
loop_
_entity_poly.entity_id
_entity_poly.type
_entity_poly.pdbx_seq_one_letter_code
_entity_poly.pdbx_strand_id
1 'polypeptide(L)'
;MLYIDNSNGESVKIPEISRFYGMIVKMFFRQREHGVAHIHVVYGELNGVIAIATGEMLDGDLPNNALMLIRQWLSIHRDELLTMWESQKLDKLPPLE
;
A
#
# COMPACT_ATOMS: atom_id res chain seq x y z
N MET A 1 8.54 10.31 -5.44
CA MET A 1 8.51 10.11 -6.03
C MET A 1 8.61 9.46 -6.66
N LEU A 2 8.45 9.34 -6.95
CA LEU A 2 8.49 8.75 -7.66
C LEU A 2 9.09 8.76 -8.36
N TYR A 3 9.31 9.04 -8.63
CA TYR A 3 9.84 9.09 -9.30
C TYR A 3 10.18 9.11 -10.19
N ILE A 4 10.34 9.46 -10.69
CA ILE A 4 10.49 9.42 -11.59
C ILE A 4 11.33 9.35 -12.24
N ASP A 5 11.77 9.28 -12.89
CA ASP A 5 12.32 9.33 -13.58
C ASP A 5 12.71 9.16 -14.29
N ASN A 6 12.81 9.34 -14.92
CA ASN A 6 13.07 9.16 -15.71
C ASN A 6 13.69 9.23 -16.61
N SER A 7 14.16 9.10 -16.55
CA SER A 7 15.00 9.67 -17.32
C SER A 7 14.91 9.17 -18.66
N ASN A 8 15.06 8.12 -18.97
CA ASN A 8 14.94 7.68 -20.27
C ASN A 8 13.53 7.61 -20.59
N GLY A 9 12.74 8.36 -19.95
CA GLY A 9 11.41 8.32 -20.32
C GLY A 9 10.66 7.23 -19.78
N GLU A 10 11.26 6.37 -19.04
CA GLU A 10 10.57 5.38 -18.57
C GLU A 10 9.76 5.81 -17.50
N SER A 11 8.56 5.66 -17.47
CA SER A 11 7.72 6.12 -16.43
C SER A 11 7.83 5.22 -15.28
N VAL A 12 7.75 5.77 -14.15
CA VAL A 12 7.82 5.01 -12.97
C VAL A 12 6.50 4.34 -12.79
N LYS A 13 6.46 3.05 -12.62
CA LYS A 13 5.27 2.39 -12.51
C LYS A 13 4.71 2.64 -11.19
N ILE A 14 3.46 2.91 -11.05
CA ILE A 14 2.81 3.10 -9.80
C ILE A 14 2.54 1.73 -9.22
N PRO A 15 3.10 1.39 -8.10
CA PRO A 15 2.97 0.05 -7.55
C PRO A 15 1.63 -0.15 -6.88
N GLU A 16 0.58 -0.09 -7.67
CA GLU A 16 -0.76 -0.25 -7.16
C GLU A 16 -1.09 -1.72 -7.00
N ILE A 17 -1.60 -2.11 -5.84
CA ILE A 17 -1.94 -3.48 -5.55
C ILE A 17 -3.43 -3.72 -5.67
N SER A 18 -4.24 -2.79 -5.22
CA SER A 18 -5.69 -2.96 -5.28
C SER A 18 -6.36 -1.60 -5.21
N ARG A 19 -7.65 -1.57 -5.56
CA ARG A 19 -8.38 -0.33 -5.57
C ARG A 19 -9.82 -0.65 -5.25
N PHE A 20 -10.37 -0.08 -4.22
CA PHE A 20 -11.75 -0.33 -3.84
C PHE A 20 -12.29 0.80 -2.95
N TYR A 21 -13.55 1.05 -3.01
CA TYR A 21 -14.23 2.05 -2.21
C TYR A 21 -13.55 3.42 -2.20
N GLY A 22 -13.03 3.81 -3.34
CA GLY A 22 -12.37 5.11 -3.45
C GLY A 22 -10.94 5.14 -2.94
N MET A 23 -10.41 4.00 -2.52
CA MET A 23 -9.05 3.93 -2.00
C MET A 23 -8.14 3.21 -2.97
N ILE A 24 -6.89 3.61 -3.02
CA ILE A 24 -5.87 2.95 -3.82
C ILE A 24 -4.81 2.44 -2.87
N VAL A 25 -4.52 1.15 -2.92
CA VAL A 25 -3.52 0.53 -2.07
C VAL A 25 -2.26 0.32 -2.87
N LYS A 26 -1.13 0.76 -2.35
CA LYS A 26 0.16 0.67 -3.01
C LYS A 26 1.21 0.10 -2.08
N MET A 27 2.25 -0.46 -2.64
CA MET A 27 3.40 -0.91 -1.85
C MET A 27 4.66 -0.48 -2.61
N PHE A 28 5.57 0.15 -1.91
CA PHE A 28 6.80 0.62 -2.54
C PHE A 28 7.99 -0.16 -2.02
N PHE A 29 8.85 -0.57 -2.91
CA PHE A 29 10.03 -1.32 -2.51
C PHE A 29 11.23 -0.42 -2.68
N ARG A 30 11.34 0.68 -2.01
CA ARG A 30 12.33 1.55 -2.23
C ARG A 30 13.52 1.13 -1.61
N GLN A 31 13.97 1.25 -0.69
CA GLN A 31 15.16 0.86 -0.25
C GLN A 31 14.91 0.12 0.85
N ARG A 32 15.66 -0.53 1.34
CA ARG A 32 15.54 -1.27 2.33
C ARG A 32 15.50 -0.61 3.51
N GLU A 33 14.75 -0.04 3.90
CA GLU A 33 14.57 0.61 4.96
C GLU A 33 14.41 -0.33 5.97
N HIS A 34 14.71 -0.26 7.04
CA HIS A 34 14.49 -1.18 7.97
C HIS A 34 13.26 -0.91 8.56
N GLY A 35 12.41 -0.52 8.09
CA GLY A 35 11.18 -0.23 8.69
C GLY A 35 10.25 -1.36 8.72
N VAL A 36 9.08 -1.14 9.27
CA VAL A 36 8.05 -2.13 9.36
C VAL A 36 7.40 -2.33 8.02
N ALA A 37 7.06 -3.54 7.68
CA ALA A 37 6.37 -3.83 6.43
C ALA A 37 5.05 -3.07 6.41
N HIS A 38 4.80 -2.32 5.36
CA HIS A 38 3.65 -1.45 5.33
C HIS A 38 3.11 -1.24 3.92
N ILE A 39 1.87 -0.77 3.85
CA ILE A 39 1.26 -0.38 2.59
C ILE A 39 0.93 1.09 2.67
N HIS A 40 0.77 1.70 1.52
CA HIS A 40 0.34 3.08 1.42
C HIS A 40 -1.08 3.08 0.88
N VAL A 41 -1.94 3.90 1.45
CA VAL A 41 -3.33 3.97 1.03
C VAL A 41 -3.64 5.41 0.68
N VAL A 42 -4.19 5.63 -0.51
CA VAL A 42 -4.57 6.95 -0.95
C VAL A 42 -6.10 7.00 -1.03
N TYR A 43 -6.69 8.01 -0.42
CA TYR A 43 -8.12 8.15 -0.40
C TYR A 43 -8.42 9.63 -0.69
N GLY A 44 -8.68 9.95 -1.95
CA GLY A 44 -8.84 11.34 -2.35
C GLY A 44 -7.54 12.08 -2.13
N GLU A 45 -7.58 13.12 -1.33
CA GLU A 45 -6.38 13.86 -1.04
C GLU A 45 -5.73 13.41 0.25
N LEU A 46 -6.31 12.42 0.90
CA LEU A 46 -5.78 11.92 2.17
C LEU A 46 -4.98 10.66 1.91
N ASN A 47 -4.10 10.34 2.82
CA ASN A 47 -3.36 9.10 2.66
C ASN A 47 -2.93 8.58 4.00
N GLY A 48 -2.48 7.35 4.03
CA GLY A 48 -2.01 6.73 5.26
C GLY A 48 -1.00 5.66 4.97
N VAL A 49 -0.17 5.40 5.94
CA VAL A 49 0.81 4.33 5.91
C VAL A 49 0.37 3.35 6.98
N ILE A 50 0.08 2.12 6.59
CA ILE A 50 -0.50 1.15 7.48
C ILE A 50 0.42 -0.05 7.63
N ALA A 51 0.73 -0.42 8.85
CA ALA A 51 1.57 -1.59 9.10
C ALA A 51 0.80 -2.84 8.73
N ILE A 52 1.40 -3.72 7.96
CA ILE A 52 0.72 -4.91 7.48
C ILE A 52 0.40 -5.86 8.63
N ALA A 53 1.32 -6.05 9.52
CA ALA A 53 1.15 -7.04 10.59
C ALA A 53 0.07 -6.66 11.58
N THR A 54 -0.09 -5.38 11.87
CA THR A 54 -0.98 -4.96 12.92
C THR A 54 -2.18 -4.15 12.45
N GLY A 55 -2.10 -3.57 11.26
CA GLY A 55 -3.14 -2.68 10.79
C GLY A 55 -3.06 -1.29 11.41
N GLU A 56 -2.00 -1.01 12.14
CA GLU A 56 -1.86 0.28 12.76
C GLU A 56 -1.49 1.35 11.75
N MET A 57 -2.11 2.51 11.80
CA MET A 57 -1.73 3.61 10.92
C MET A 57 -0.49 4.26 11.49
N LEU A 58 0.62 4.09 10.80
CA LEU A 58 1.89 4.62 11.25
C LEU A 58 2.03 6.09 10.94
N ASP A 59 1.34 6.55 9.91
CA ASP A 59 1.42 7.93 9.50
C ASP A 59 0.21 8.22 8.64
N GLY A 60 -0.20 9.46 8.56
CA GLY A 60 -1.27 9.85 7.65
C GLY A 60 -2.52 10.29 8.36
N ASP A 61 -3.58 10.49 7.55
CA ASP A 61 -4.79 11.07 8.06
C ASP A 61 -6.04 10.42 7.49
N LEU A 62 -6.04 9.13 7.29
CA LEU A 62 -7.23 8.46 6.81
C LEU A 62 -8.33 8.52 7.86
N PRO A 63 -9.56 8.75 7.45
CA PRO A 63 -10.66 8.77 8.40
C PRO A 63 -10.98 7.36 8.90
N ASN A 64 -11.68 7.27 10.00
CA ASN A 64 -11.95 5.99 10.64
C ASN A 64 -12.66 4.99 9.76
N ASN A 65 -13.61 5.45 8.94
CA ASN A 65 -14.33 4.50 8.09
C ASN A 65 -13.40 3.92 7.02
N ALA A 66 -12.47 4.72 6.50
CA ALA A 66 -11.52 4.22 5.53
C ALA A 66 -10.56 3.24 6.21
N LEU A 67 -10.11 3.57 7.41
CA LEU A 67 -9.23 2.68 8.15
C LEU A 67 -9.90 1.35 8.42
N MET A 68 -11.18 1.36 8.75
CA MET A 68 -11.88 0.15 9.03
C MET A 68 -11.91 -0.74 7.80
N LEU A 69 -12.19 -0.19 6.65
CA LEU A 69 -12.25 -0.96 5.42
C LEU A 69 -10.87 -1.51 5.05
N ILE A 70 -9.84 -0.71 5.22
CA ILE A 70 -8.50 -1.14 4.93
C ILE A 70 -8.09 -2.26 5.86
N ARG A 71 -8.46 -2.18 7.12
CA ARG A 71 -8.10 -3.23 8.07
C ARG A 71 -8.82 -4.54 7.76
N GLN A 72 -10.04 -4.49 7.24
CA GLN A 72 -10.73 -5.68 6.82
C GLN A 72 -9.98 -6.31 5.64
N TRP A 73 -9.61 -5.51 4.67
CA TRP A 73 -8.89 -6.00 3.51
C TRP A 73 -7.53 -6.57 3.92
N LEU A 74 -6.85 -5.89 4.83
CA LEU A 74 -5.57 -6.36 5.31
C LEU A 74 -5.70 -7.71 5.98
N SER A 75 -6.74 -7.92 6.77
CA SER A 75 -6.87 -9.19 7.47
C SER A 75 -7.07 -10.35 6.50
N ILE A 76 -7.65 -10.08 5.34
CA ILE A 76 -7.84 -11.13 4.34
C ILE A 76 -6.54 -11.43 3.61
N HIS A 77 -5.77 -10.40 3.31
CA HIS A 77 -4.60 -10.54 2.45
C HIS A 77 -3.24 -10.40 3.17
N ARG A 78 -3.25 -10.50 4.49
CA ARG A 78 -2.03 -10.23 5.24
C ARG A 78 -0.86 -11.10 4.83
N ASP A 79 -1.09 -12.39 4.70
CA ASP A 79 0.01 -13.28 4.36
C ASP A 79 0.55 -12.99 2.96
N GLU A 80 -0.33 -12.71 2.01
CA GLU A 80 0.11 -12.38 0.67
C GLU A 80 0.92 -11.10 0.67
N LEU A 81 0.47 -10.11 1.43
CA LEU A 81 1.17 -8.83 1.47
C LEU A 81 2.55 -8.96 2.11
N LEU A 82 2.65 -9.77 3.15
CA LEU A 82 3.95 -9.98 3.78
C LEU A 82 4.90 -10.72 2.83
N THR A 83 4.37 -11.67 2.07
CA THR A 83 5.17 -12.37 1.08
C THR A 83 5.67 -11.40 0.00
N MET A 84 4.80 -10.50 -0.45
CA MET A 84 5.19 -9.52 -1.46
C MET A 84 6.28 -8.60 -0.91
N TRP A 85 6.14 -8.21 0.34
CA TRP A 85 7.13 -7.34 0.97
C TRP A 85 8.48 -8.04 1.07
N GLU A 86 8.48 -9.29 1.49
CA GLU A 86 9.72 -10.00 1.60
C GLU A 86 10.35 -10.35 0.29
N SER A 87 9.58 -10.77 -0.70
CA SER A 87 10.12 -11.17 -1.98
C SER A 87 10.41 -9.98 -2.89
N GLN A 88 9.87 -8.81 -2.54
CA GLN A 88 10.03 -7.62 -3.36
C GLN A 88 9.40 -7.80 -4.72
N LYS A 89 8.32 -8.57 -4.79
CA LYS A 89 7.59 -8.75 -6.01
C LYS A 89 6.15 -8.36 -5.79
N LEU A 90 5.63 -7.50 -6.65
CA LEU A 90 4.29 -7.03 -6.54
C LEU A 90 3.32 -7.89 -7.31
N ASP A 91 2.14 -8.04 -6.77
CA ASP A 91 1.06 -8.69 -7.44
C ASP A 91 -0.18 -7.91 -7.13
N LYS A 92 -1.16 -7.98 -8.01
CA LYS A 92 -2.42 -7.35 -7.73
C LYS A 92 -3.25 -8.27 -6.89
N LEU A 93 -3.99 -7.72 -5.96
CA LEU A 93 -4.86 -8.51 -5.09
C LEU A 93 -6.29 -8.06 -5.29
N PRO A 94 -7.24 -8.94 -5.06
CA PRO A 94 -8.65 -8.59 -5.25
C PRO A 94 -9.09 -7.50 -4.29
N PRO A 95 -10.03 -6.68 -4.71
CA PRO A 95 -10.53 -5.64 -3.85
C PRO A 95 -11.43 -6.20 -2.75
N LEU A 96 -11.70 -5.39 -1.76
CA LEU A 96 -12.63 -5.76 -0.71
C LEU A 96 -14.02 -5.68 -1.33
N GLU A 97 -14.82 -6.68 -1.08
CA GLU A 97 -16.15 -6.71 -1.66
C GLU A 97 -17.23 -6.20 -0.78
#